data_fc8f979cbbf1949269bdc27c11ee1209
#
_entry.id   fc8f979cbbf1949269bdc27c11ee1209
#
_cell.length_a   1.000
_cell.length_b   1.000
_cell.length_c   1.000
_cell.angle_alpha   90.00
_cell.angle_beta   90.00
_cell.angle_gamma   90.00
#
_symmetry.space_group_name_H-M   'P 1'
#
loop_
_entity.id
_entity.type
_entity.pdbx_description
1 polymer ?
#
loop_
_entity_poly.entity_id
_entity_poly.type
_entity_poly.pdbx_seq_one_letter_code
_entity_poly.pdbx_strand_id
1 'polypeptide(L)'
;MSIICCAFSVAVILAMAPWGAKSDKANLPSAQTPAASYAQVKAIVEQRCLSCHGAQVQMKNVRLDSIDLMKMHAQNVYQQVSVTQQMPMNNATGITPEERQAVASWYLAGTKFD
;
A
#
# COMPACT_ATOMS: atom_id res chain seq x y z
N MET A 1 -18.78 -45.08 63.26
CA MET A 1 -17.51 -44.35 63.15
C MET A 1 -17.43 -43.74 61.76
N SER A 2 -17.70 -42.48 61.72
CA SER A 2 -17.77 -41.74 60.42
C SER A 2 -16.48 -41.06 60.14
N ILE A 3 -15.92 -41.28 58.95
CA ILE A 3 -14.75 -40.59 58.47
C ILE A 3 -15.21 -39.65 57.38
N ILE A 4 -15.21 -38.37 57.69
CA ILE A 4 -15.54 -37.29 56.75
C ILE A 4 -14.29 -36.98 55.97
N CYS A 5 -14.31 -37.23 54.66
CA CYS A 5 -13.26 -36.90 53.76
C CYS A 5 -13.57 -35.52 53.13
N CYS A 6 -12.87 -34.50 53.60
CA CYS A 6 -12.94 -33.16 53.01
C CYS A 6 -12.15 -33.12 51.71
N ALA A 7 -12.83 -33.06 50.60
CA ALA A 7 -12.24 -32.77 49.31
C ALA A 7 -12.03 -31.26 49.15
N PHE A 8 -10.77 -30.83 49.24
CA PHE A 8 -10.40 -29.46 48.85
C PHE A 8 -10.26 -29.40 47.32
N SER A 9 -11.27 -28.87 46.68
CA SER A 9 -11.17 -28.50 45.27
C SER A 9 -10.38 -27.21 45.16
N VAL A 10 -9.13 -27.31 44.79
CA VAL A 10 -8.34 -26.15 44.40
C VAL A 10 -8.68 -25.82 42.94
N ALA A 11 -9.52 -24.85 42.74
CA ALA A 11 -9.76 -24.27 41.42
C ALA A 11 -8.54 -23.41 41.03
N VAL A 12 -7.67 -23.96 40.22
CA VAL A 12 -6.62 -23.20 39.57
C VAL A 12 -7.25 -22.41 38.44
N ILE A 13 -7.55 -21.14 38.69
CA ILE A 13 -7.93 -20.22 37.62
C ILE A 13 -6.65 -19.82 36.90
N LEU A 14 -6.36 -20.49 35.79
CA LEU A 14 -5.36 -20.00 34.85
C LEU A 14 -5.94 -18.73 34.18
N ALA A 15 -5.52 -17.57 34.68
CA ALA A 15 -5.72 -16.34 33.99
C ALA A 15 -4.83 -16.35 32.73
N MET A 16 -5.40 -16.74 31.59
CA MET A 16 -4.80 -16.48 30.29
C MET A 16 -4.84 -15.00 30.07
N ALA A 17 -3.73 -14.33 30.26
CA ALA A 17 -3.55 -12.97 29.85
C ALA A 17 -3.74 -12.92 28.30
N PRO A 18 -4.60 -12.05 27.76
CA PRO A 18 -4.64 -11.88 26.33
C PRO A 18 -3.30 -11.31 25.89
N TRP A 19 -2.55 -12.09 25.16
CA TRP A 19 -1.42 -11.57 24.42
C TRP A 19 -2.00 -10.57 23.43
N GLY A 20 -1.84 -9.30 23.76
CA GLY A 20 -2.12 -8.23 22.82
C GLY A 20 -1.16 -8.36 21.65
N ALA A 21 -1.54 -9.15 20.68
CA ALA A 21 -0.97 -9.04 19.35
C ALA A 21 -1.32 -7.64 18.87
N LYS A 22 -0.37 -6.72 18.97
CA LYS A 22 -0.40 -5.52 18.15
C LYS A 22 -0.31 -6.01 16.72
N SER A 23 -1.47 -6.23 16.13
CA SER A 23 -1.57 -6.35 14.70
C SER A 23 -1.15 -4.99 14.18
N ASP A 24 0.10 -4.87 13.79
CA ASP A 24 0.48 -3.91 12.78
C ASP A 24 -0.33 -4.30 11.55
N LYS A 25 -1.54 -3.74 11.49
CA LYS A 25 -2.30 -3.77 10.25
C LYS A 25 -1.44 -3.05 9.25
N ALA A 26 -0.68 -3.83 8.49
CA ALA A 26 -0.25 -3.38 7.19
C ALA A 26 -1.47 -2.71 6.58
N ASN A 27 -1.36 -1.42 6.25
CA ASN A 27 -2.43 -0.60 5.75
C ASN A 27 -2.76 -1.06 4.33
N LEU A 28 -3.35 -2.26 4.24
CA LEU A 28 -3.99 -2.74 3.04
C LEU A 28 -5.17 -1.79 2.81
N PRO A 29 -5.32 -1.26 1.61
CA PRO A 29 -6.46 -0.43 1.29
C PRO A 29 -7.72 -1.19 1.69
N SER A 30 -8.45 -0.65 2.65
CA SER A 30 -9.70 -1.27 3.07
C SER A 30 -10.62 -1.33 1.85
N ALA A 31 -11.31 -2.46 1.66
CA ALA A 31 -12.19 -2.74 0.53
C ALA A 31 -13.37 -1.74 0.36
N GLN A 32 -13.37 -0.65 1.11
CA GLN A 32 -14.43 0.37 1.15
C GLN A 32 -14.01 1.73 0.57
N THR A 33 -12.72 1.93 0.24
CA THR A 33 -12.29 3.15 -0.43
C THR A 33 -12.33 2.91 -1.94
N PRO A 34 -13.05 3.74 -2.72
CA PRO A 34 -13.02 3.63 -4.17
C PRO A 34 -11.59 3.69 -4.68
N ALA A 35 -11.27 2.88 -5.68
CA ALA A 35 -9.96 2.93 -6.33
C ALA A 35 -9.73 4.33 -6.91
N ALA A 36 -8.49 4.80 -6.88
CA ALA A 36 -8.14 6.07 -7.48
C ALA A 36 -8.45 6.06 -8.98
N SER A 37 -8.96 7.17 -9.49
CA SER A 37 -9.19 7.36 -10.92
C SER A 37 -7.87 7.62 -11.65
N TYR A 38 -7.88 7.40 -12.97
CA TYR A 38 -6.70 7.78 -13.79
C TYR A 38 -6.41 9.28 -13.71
N ALA A 39 -7.42 10.13 -13.60
CA ALA A 39 -7.22 11.57 -13.45
C ALA A 39 -6.39 11.92 -12.19
N GLN A 40 -6.62 11.21 -11.08
CA GLN A 40 -5.82 11.36 -9.87
C GLN A 40 -4.38 10.87 -10.07
N VAL A 41 -4.21 9.69 -10.67
CA VAL A 41 -2.89 9.13 -10.97
C VAL A 41 -2.13 10.02 -11.96
N LYS A 42 -2.81 10.53 -12.98
CA LYS A 42 -2.22 11.46 -13.95
C LYS A 42 -1.67 12.71 -13.26
N ALA A 43 -2.42 13.31 -12.35
CA ALA A 43 -1.95 14.48 -11.59
C ALA A 43 -0.70 14.16 -10.75
N ILE A 44 -0.64 12.98 -10.14
CA ILE A 44 0.53 12.51 -9.40
C ILE A 44 1.73 12.35 -10.35
N VAL A 45 1.55 11.71 -11.49
CA VAL A 45 2.60 11.51 -12.50
C VAL A 45 3.14 12.84 -13.01
N GLU A 46 2.27 13.80 -13.31
CA GLU A 46 2.65 15.13 -13.76
C GLU A 46 3.52 15.86 -12.72
N GLN A 47 3.19 15.74 -11.45
CA GLN A 47 3.91 16.43 -10.38
C GLN A 47 5.18 15.69 -9.91
N ARG A 48 5.18 14.37 -9.95
CA ARG A 48 6.21 13.55 -9.31
C ARG A 48 7.13 12.82 -10.26
N CYS A 49 6.76 12.63 -11.51
CA CYS A 49 7.45 11.73 -12.43
C CYS A 49 7.99 12.43 -13.69
N LEU A 50 7.26 13.40 -14.26
CA LEU A 50 7.58 13.95 -15.57
C LEU A 50 8.86 14.78 -15.61
N SER A 51 9.37 15.28 -14.49
CA SER A 51 10.66 15.96 -14.45
C SER A 51 11.82 15.05 -14.88
N CYS A 52 11.69 13.74 -14.69
CA CYS A 52 12.68 12.73 -15.08
C CYS A 52 12.20 11.77 -16.18
N HIS A 53 10.89 11.61 -16.34
CA HIS A 53 10.25 10.67 -17.26
C HIS A 53 9.24 11.36 -18.19
N GLY A 54 9.61 12.50 -18.71
CA GLY A 54 8.81 13.29 -19.65
C GLY A 54 9.43 13.37 -21.05
N ALA A 55 8.90 14.28 -21.86
CA ALA A 55 9.38 14.48 -23.22
C ALA A 55 10.79 15.10 -23.28
N GLN A 56 11.13 15.95 -22.31
CA GLN A 56 12.40 16.68 -22.27
C GLN A 56 13.53 15.84 -21.64
N VAL A 57 13.22 15.09 -20.58
CA VAL A 57 14.15 14.22 -19.87
C VAL A 57 13.55 12.82 -19.85
N GLN A 58 14.28 11.86 -20.38
CA GLN A 58 13.81 10.48 -20.55
C GLN A 58 14.78 9.51 -19.84
N MET A 59 14.85 9.58 -18.52
CA MET A 59 15.74 8.71 -17.77
C MET A 59 15.38 7.24 -18.00
N LYS A 60 16.40 6.43 -18.33
CA LYS A 60 16.24 5.01 -18.70
C LYS A 60 15.30 4.77 -19.89
N ASN A 61 15.16 5.77 -20.77
CA ASN A 61 14.23 5.74 -21.91
C ASN A 61 12.78 5.50 -21.51
N VAL A 62 12.39 5.87 -20.29
CA VAL A 62 11.03 5.77 -19.82
C VAL A 62 10.36 7.13 -19.89
N ARG A 63 9.22 7.17 -20.55
CA ARG A 63 8.33 8.34 -20.61
C ARG A 63 6.96 7.96 -20.06
N LEU A 64 6.32 8.90 -19.35
CA LEU A 64 5.02 8.71 -18.71
C LEU A 64 4.03 9.83 -19.05
N ASP A 65 4.33 10.61 -20.08
CA ASP A 65 3.61 11.85 -20.45
C ASP A 65 2.42 11.62 -21.41
N SER A 66 2.05 10.39 -21.67
CA SER A 66 0.84 10.05 -22.42
C SER A 66 0.13 8.81 -21.89
N ILE A 67 -1.15 8.67 -22.24
CA ILE A 67 -1.95 7.49 -21.87
C ILE A 67 -1.32 6.19 -22.38
N ASP A 68 -0.87 6.15 -23.61
CA ASP A 68 -0.29 4.95 -24.22
C ASP A 68 1.01 4.54 -23.53
N LEU A 69 1.83 5.50 -23.14
CA LEU A 69 3.05 5.26 -22.37
C LEU A 69 2.72 4.82 -20.95
N MET A 70 1.70 5.40 -20.33
CA MET A 70 1.22 4.92 -19.02
C MET A 70 0.69 3.49 -19.09
N LYS A 71 -0.04 3.11 -20.13
CA LYS A 71 -0.49 1.72 -20.36
C LYS A 71 0.70 0.77 -20.46
N MET A 72 1.72 1.16 -21.22
CA MET A 72 2.92 0.36 -21.42
C MET A 72 3.70 0.16 -20.11
N HIS A 73 3.76 1.17 -19.26
CA HIS A 73 4.60 1.19 -18.07
C HIS A 73 3.83 0.99 -16.76
N ALA A 74 2.51 0.80 -16.77
CA ALA A 74 1.66 0.75 -15.58
C ALA A 74 2.16 -0.21 -14.51
N GLN A 75 2.57 -1.42 -14.91
CA GLN A 75 3.11 -2.41 -13.99
C GLN A 75 4.43 -1.93 -13.34
N ASN A 76 5.33 -1.37 -14.13
CA ASN A 76 6.60 -0.85 -13.61
C ASN A 76 6.38 0.35 -12.69
N VAL A 77 5.45 1.23 -13.03
CA VAL A 77 5.06 2.36 -12.17
C VAL A 77 4.55 1.83 -10.83
N TYR A 78 3.63 0.88 -10.83
CA TYR A 78 3.14 0.25 -9.60
C TYR A 78 4.27 -0.38 -8.78
N GLN A 79 5.14 -1.17 -9.39
CA GLN A 79 6.25 -1.83 -8.71
C GLN A 79 7.22 -0.82 -8.09
N GLN A 80 7.65 0.17 -8.87
CA GLN A 80 8.67 1.12 -8.44
C GLN A 80 8.14 2.18 -7.47
N VAL A 81 6.89 2.58 -7.61
CA VAL A 81 6.29 3.66 -6.81
C VAL A 81 5.65 3.13 -5.54
N SER A 82 4.91 2.04 -5.64
CA SER A 82 4.06 1.56 -4.53
C SER A 82 4.65 0.37 -3.80
N VAL A 83 5.29 -0.58 -4.49
CA VAL A 83 5.80 -1.81 -3.87
C VAL A 83 7.22 -1.59 -3.32
N THR A 84 8.18 -1.30 -4.19
CA THR A 84 9.59 -1.12 -3.79
C THR A 84 9.89 0.29 -3.28
N GLN A 85 9.06 1.25 -3.66
CA GLN A 85 9.21 2.67 -3.32
C GLN A 85 10.56 3.28 -3.75
N GLN A 86 11.19 2.73 -4.78
CA GLN A 86 12.45 3.24 -5.32
C GLN A 86 12.27 4.50 -6.16
N MET A 87 11.06 4.72 -6.69
CA MET A 87 10.72 5.92 -7.45
C MET A 87 9.66 6.77 -6.72
N PRO A 88 9.74 8.08 -6.79
CA PRO A 88 10.85 8.88 -7.31
C PRO A 88 12.17 8.60 -6.58
N MET A 89 13.29 8.61 -7.32
CA MET A 89 14.59 8.29 -6.74
C MET A 89 14.93 9.24 -5.57
N ASN A 90 15.30 8.69 -4.43
CA ASN A 90 15.54 9.41 -3.18
C ASN A 90 14.36 10.32 -2.75
N ASN A 91 13.17 10.02 -3.21
CA ASN A 91 11.98 10.85 -3.03
C ASN A 91 12.19 12.32 -3.43
N ALA A 92 12.93 12.56 -4.51
CA ALA A 92 13.35 13.88 -4.93
C ALA A 92 12.17 14.83 -5.23
N THR A 93 11.03 14.30 -5.68
CA THR A 93 9.82 15.10 -5.97
C THR A 93 8.81 15.10 -4.82
N GLY A 94 9.11 14.44 -3.69
CA GLY A 94 8.31 14.49 -2.48
C GLY A 94 6.96 13.79 -2.59
N ILE A 95 6.91 12.63 -3.26
CA ILE A 95 5.67 11.83 -3.31
C ILE A 95 5.26 11.40 -1.91
N THR A 96 3.98 11.48 -1.61
CA THR A 96 3.42 11.13 -0.30
C THR A 96 3.01 9.66 -0.22
N PRO A 97 2.87 9.09 1.00
CA PRO A 97 2.34 7.74 1.17
C PRO A 97 0.94 7.57 0.55
N GLU A 98 0.08 8.59 0.64
CA GLU A 98 -1.27 8.60 0.07
C GLU A 98 -1.24 8.56 -1.46
N GLU A 99 -0.32 9.31 -2.08
CA GLU A 99 -0.11 9.29 -3.53
C GLU A 99 0.39 7.92 -4.00
N ARG A 100 1.30 7.28 -3.26
CA ARG A 100 1.75 5.90 -3.54
C ARG A 100 0.60 4.90 -3.43
N GLN A 101 -0.27 5.09 -2.44
CA GLN A 101 -1.45 4.25 -2.26
C GLN A 101 -2.48 4.47 -3.37
N ALA A 102 -2.65 5.70 -3.84
CA ALA A 102 -3.52 5.99 -4.99
C ALA A 102 -3.06 5.27 -6.25
N VAL A 103 -1.77 5.28 -6.55
CA VAL A 103 -1.19 4.53 -7.66
C VAL A 103 -1.44 3.02 -7.50
N ALA A 104 -1.24 2.49 -6.29
CA ALA A 104 -1.48 1.08 -6.00
C ALA A 104 -2.95 0.70 -6.22
N SER A 105 -3.88 1.48 -5.67
CA SER A 105 -5.32 1.18 -5.77
C SER A 105 -5.81 1.23 -7.23
N TRP A 106 -5.33 2.20 -8.01
CA TRP A 106 -5.63 2.29 -9.43
C TRP A 106 -5.12 1.07 -10.22
N TYR A 107 -3.88 0.67 -9.98
CA TYR A 107 -3.28 -0.47 -10.67
C TYR A 107 -4.02 -1.77 -10.31
N LEU A 108 -4.22 -2.03 -9.02
CA LEU A 108 -4.89 -3.24 -8.54
C LEU A 108 -6.36 -3.33 -8.96
N ALA A 109 -7.01 -2.21 -9.22
CA ALA A 109 -8.38 -2.17 -9.75
C ALA A 109 -8.46 -2.40 -11.27
N GLY A 110 -7.32 -2.63 -11.94
CA GLY A 110 -7.26 -2.99 -13.36
C GLY A 110 -6.83 -1.85 -14.29
N THR A 111 -6.14 -0.83 -13.80
CA THR A 111 -5.56 0.26 -14.62
C THR A 111 -6.56 0.90 -15.57
N LYS A 112 -7.68 1.37 -15.05
CA LYS A 112 -8.72 2.03 -15.84
C LYS A 112 -8.27 3.44 -16.26
N PHE A 113 -8.51 3.80 -17.50
CA PHE A 113 -8.12 5.08 -18.11
C PHE A 113 -9.32 5.96 -18.50
N ASP A 114 -10.48 5.65 -18.01
CA ASP A 114 -11.75 6.38 -18.17
C ASP A 114 -11.92 7.52 -17.14
#